data_4c14d28e3861cf005347a811c0d6c01b
#
_entry.id   4c14d28e3861cf005347a811c0d6c01b
#
_cell.length_a   1.000
_cell.length_b   1.000
_cell.length_c   1.000
_cell.angle_alpha   90.00
_cell.angle_beta   90.00
_cell.angle_gamma   90.00
#
_symmetry.space_group_name_H-M   'P 1'
#
loop_
_entity.id
_entity.type
_entity.pdbx_description
1 polymer ?
#
loop_
_entity_poly.entity_id
_entity_poly.type
_entity_poly.pdbx_seq_one_letter_code
_entity_poly.pdbx_strand_id
1 'polypeptide(L)'
;TRRSSDLSNNRPTSELDLTAWKNAVRLLMRENEENYGANSYDISGQLKETSSVLGIEINVEGDIPDPFYYKIFITAVRECATNAVRHAGATKLNVKCSKSGGRQWIALSNDGKAPVSAVTEGGGLSSLHDRVEKSGGTMSINSYPFFELVISFPLNKEVTL
;
A
#
# COMPACT_ATOMS: atom_id res chain seq x y z
N THR A 1 10.54 -1.45 29.82
CA THR A 1 9.16 -1.76 29.37
C THR A 1 8.70 -0.76 28.33
N ARG A 2 8.69 -1.19 27.08
CA ARG A 2 8.13 -0.36 26.00
C ARG A 2 6.63 -0.27 26.18
N ARG A 3 6.11 0.94 26.26
CA ARG A 3 4.66 1.18 26.31
C ARG A 3 4.07 0.94 24.91
N SER A 4 2.80 0.55 24.86
CA SER A 4 2.08 0.32 23.59
C SER A 4 2.06 1.55 22.67
N SER A 5 2.27 2.76 23.22
CA SER A 5 2.45 4.00 22.46
C SER A 5 3.80 4.08 21.69
N ASP A 6 4.77 3.22 22.03
CA ASP A 6 6.10 3.23 21.39
C ASP A 6 6.08 2.53 20.00
N LEU A 7 5.01 1.80 19.68
CA LEU A 7 4.82 1.20 18.35
C LEU A 7 4.71 2.23 17.23
N SER A 8 4.18 3.42 17.53
CA SER A 8 4.11 4.54 16.58
C SER A 8 5.46 5.20 16.30
N ASN A 9 6.46 4.96 17.16
CA ASN A 9 7.80 5.53 17.04
C ASN A 9 8.85 4.54 16.52
N ASN A 10 8.45 3.37 16.07
CA ASN A 10 9.37 2.33 15.56
C ASN A 10 9.90 2.66 14.14
N ARG A 11 10.24 3.94 13.92
CA ARG A 11 10.80 4.42 12.67
C ARG A 11 12.32 4.30 12.69
N PRO A 12 12.95 3.96 11.56
CA PRO A 12 14.39 3.85 11.50
C PRO A 12 15.04 5.22 11.70
N THR A 13 15.94 5.32 12.70
CA THR A 13 16.70 6.53 13.03
C THR A 13 18.16 6.44 12.60
N SER A 14 18.64 5.25 12.21
CA SER A 14 20.01 4.98 11.76
C SER A 14 20.00 4.02 10.57
N GLU A 15 21.14 3.89 9.85
CA GLU A 15 21.27 2.94 8.74
C GLU A 15 21.11 1.49 9.18
N LEU A 16 21.61 1.12 10.38
CA LEU A 16 21.42 -0.21 10.94
C LEU A 16 19.95 -0.50 11.25
N ASP A 17 19.27 0.48 11.86
CA ASP A 17 17.83 0.39 12.11
C ASP A 17 17.02 0.32 10.82
N LEU A 18 17.44 1.05 9.81
CA LEU A 18 16.83 1.03 8.49
C LEU A 18 16.94 -0.36 7.83
N THR A 19 18.08 -1.02 7.95
CA THR A 19 18.29 -2.36 7.40
C THR A 19 17.40 -3.39 8.12
N ALA A 20 17.37 -3.35 9.45
CA ALA A 20 16.51 -4.21 10.27
C ALA A 20 15.02 -3.99 9.93
N TRP A 21 14.62 -2.75 9.79
CA TRP A 21 13.27 -2.37 9.43
C TRP A 21 12.87 -2.86 8.02
N LYS A 22 13.75 -2.68 7.02
CA LYS A 22 13.55 -3.22 5.67
C LYS A 22 13.40 -4.73 5.66
N ASN A 23 14.19 -5.44 6.46
CA ASN A 23 14.10 -6.88 6.58
C ASN A 23 12.79 -7.31 7.24
N ALA A 24 12.34 -6.61 8.28
CA ALA A 24 11.06 -6.86 8.92
C ALA A 24 9.88 -6.66 7.95
N VAL A 25 9.91 -5.58 7.17
CA VAL A 25 8.89 -5.31 6.13
C VAL A 25 8.91 -6.40 5.06
N ARG A 26 10.10 -6.81 4.63
CA ARG A 26 10.25 -7.86 3.61
C ARG A 26 9.72 -9.21 4.10
N LEU A 27 9.98 -9.56 5.37
CA LEU A 27 9.44 -10.76 5.99
C LEU A 27 7.92 -10.71 6.07
N LEU A 28 7.37 -9.57 6.50
CA LEU A 28 5.93 -9.35 6.53
C LEU A 28 5.28 -9.56 5.15
N MET A 29 5.90 -9.05 4.09
CA MET A 29 5.43 -9.23 2.72
C MET A 29 5.51 -10.69 2.26
N ARG A 30 6.58 -11.42 2.60
CA ARG A 30 6.74 -12.84 2.25
C ARG A 30 5.74 -13.73 2.97
N GLU A 31 5.60 -13.60 4.29
CA GLU A 31 4.64 -14.38 5.08
C GLU A 31 3.23 -14.24 4.53
N ASN A 32 2.88 -13.06 4.10
CA ASN A 32 1.58 -12.82 3.49
C ASN A 32 1.45 -13.43 2.09
N GLU A 33 2.51 -13.46 1.30
CA GLU A 33 2.50 -14.15 -0.01
C GLU A 33 2.29 -15.67 0.13
N GLU A 34 2.88 -16.30 1.14
CA GLU A 34 2.73 -17.73 1.42
C GLU A 34 1.33 -18.09 1.96
N ASN A 35 0.73 -17.21 2.75
CA ASN A 35 -0.60 -17.41 3.32
C ASN A 35 -1.76 -17.17 2.35
N TYR A 36 -1.49 -16.72 1.16
CA TYR A 36 -2.50 -16.41 0.15
C TYR A 36 -3.20 -17.62 -0.49
N GLY A 37 -2.81 -18.85 -0.15
CA GLY A 37 -3.33 -20.04 -0.81
C GLY A 37 -4.62 -20.61 -0.25
N ALA A 38 -5.13 -20.17 0.88
CA ALA A 38 -6.29 -20.79 1.51
C ALA A 38 -7.19 -19.78 2.25
N ASN A 39 -8.33 -19.51 1.66
CA ASN A 39 -9.56 -19.04 2.30
C ASN A 39 -9.55 -17.70 3.07
N SER A 40 -10.29 -16.77 2.49
CA SER A 40 -10.70 -15.48 3.04
C SER A 40 -9.56 -14.54 3.43
N TYR A 41 -9.31 -13.62 2.55
CA TYR A 41 -8.48 -12.47 2.84
C TYR A 41 -9.04 -11.67 4.00
N ASP A 42 -8.38 -11.72 5.14
CA ASP A 42 -8.62 -10.79 6.21
C ASP A 42 -7.93 -9.46 5.90
N ILE A 43 -8.52 -8.68 5.01
CA ILE A 43 -8.00 -7.36 4.64
C ILE A 43 -7.84 -6.47 5.87
N SER A 44 -8.82 -6.46 6.77
CA SER A 44 -8.77 -5.66 7.98
C SER A 44 -7.58 -6.04 8.87
N GLY A 45 -7.34 -7.33 9.06
CA GLY A 45 -6.18 -7.83 9.81
C GLY A 45 -4.86 -7.47 9.16
N GLN A 46 -4.75 -7.58 7.84
CA GLN A 46 -3.55 -7.24 7.09
C GLN A 46 -3.25 -5.74 7.11
N LEU A 47 -4.26 -4.89 7.03
CA LEU A 47 -4.10 -3.45 7.17
C LEU A 47 -3.65 -3.06 8.57
N LYS A 48 -4.22 -3.66 9.61
CA LYS A 48 -3.79 -3.45 11.00
C LYS A 48 -2.36 -3.89 11.24
N GLU A 49 -1.97 -5.05 10.72
CA GLU A 49 -0.60 -5.56 10.82
C GLU A 49 0.39 -4.62 10.11
N THR A 50 0.09 -4.19 8.90
CA THR A 50 0.91 -3.24 8.15
C THR A 50 1.06 -1.92 8.90
N SER A 51 -0.04 -1.37 9.41
CA SER A 51 -0.06 -0.17 10.23
C SER A 51 0.83 -0.31 11.46
N SER A 52 0.70 -1.41 12.17
CA SER A 52 1.49 -1.70 13.39
C SER A 52 2.97 -1.83 13.09
N VAL A 53 3.35 -2.61 12.09
CA VAL A 53 4.76 -2.86 11.73
C VAL A 53 5.45 -1.58 11.24
N LEU A 54 4.78 -0.79 10.42
CA LEU A 54 5.36 0.42 9.82
C LEU A 54 5.21 1.66 10.69
N GLY A 55 4.38 1.63 11.73
CA GLY A 55 4.10 2.78 12.59
C GLY A 55 3.41 3.92 11.84
N ILE A 56 2.49 3.59 10.96
CA ILE A 56 1.70 4.53 10.16
C ILE A 56 0.21 4.21 10.28
N GLU A 57 -0.62 5.23 10.46
CA GLU A 57 -2.07 5.06 10.42
C GLU A 57 -2.54 4.87 8.98
N ILE A 58 -3.37 3.88 8.73
CA ILE A 58 -3.91 3.60 7.40
C ILE A 58 -5.42 3.82 7.43
N ASN A 59 -5.89 4.81 6.68
CA ASN A 59 -7.30 5.16 6.56
C ASN A 59 -7.81 4.72 5.19
N VAL A 60 -8.79 3.85 5.17
CA VAL A 60 -9.43 3.39 3.93
C VAL A 60 -10.87 3.90 3.90
N GLU A 61 -11.20 4.58 2.80
CA GLU A 61 -12.53 5.13 2.56
C GLU A 61 -13.10 4.57 1.25
N GLY A 62 -14.41 4.40 1.23
CA GLY A 62 -15.15 4.02 0.03
C GLY A 62 -15.26 2.51 -0.19
N ASP A 63 -15.50 2.14 -1.43
CA ASP A 63 -15.78 0.76 -1.83
C ASP A 63 -14.48 -0.02 -2.07
N ILE A 64 -14.14 -0.91 -1.14
CA ILE A 64 -12.99 -1.80 -1.28
C ILE A 64 -13.10 -2.61 -2.58
N PRO A 65 -11.97 -2.85 -3.29
CA PRO A 65 -11.96 -3.64 -4.52
C PRO A 65 -12.55 -5.05 -4.34
N ASP A 66 -12.95 -5.65 -5.44
CA ASP A 66 -13.38 -7.06 -5.44
C ASP A 66 -12.25 -7.98 -4.95
N PRO A 67 -12.59 -9.12 -4.32
CA PRO A 67 -11.60 -10.07 -3.80
C PRO A 67 -10.53 -10.49 -4.81
N PHE A 68 -10.85 -10.52 -6.09
CA PHE A 68 -9.90 -10.80 -7.16
C PHE A 68 -8.68 -9.87 -7.14
N TYR A 69 -8.85 -8.62 -6.70
CA TYR A 69 -7.79 -7.61 -6.66
C TYR A 69 -7.19 -7.41 -5.27
N TYR A 70 -7.59 -8.17 -4.26
CA TYR A 70 -7.13 -7.96 -2.88
C TYR A 70 -5.61 -8.04 -2.73
N LYS A 71 -4.97 -8.97 -3.41
CA LYS A 71 -3.52 -9.14 -3.35
C LYS A 71 -2.79 -7.89 -3.84
N ILE A 72 -3.22 -7.36 -4.97
CA ILE A 72 -2.67 -6.13 -5.54
C ILE A 72 -2.97 -4.93 -4.65
N PHE A 73 -4.19 -4.85 -4.13
CA PHE A 73 -4.60 -3.79 -3.20
C PHE A 73 -3.70 -3.74 -1.96
N ILE A 74 -3.50 -4.86 -1.30
CA ILE A 74 -2.64 -4.94 -0.11
C ILE A 74 -1.18 -4.64 -0.47
N THR A 75 -0.68 -5.13 -1.60
CA THR A 75 0.67 -4.82 -2.06
C THR A 75 0.83 -3.31 -2.29
N ALA A 76 -0.14 -2.67 -2.93
CA ALA A 76 -0.13 -1.22 -3.14
C ALA A 76 -0.12 -0.44 -1.82
N VAL A 77 -0.95 -0.82 -0.86
CA VAL A 77 -0.98 -0.20 0.46
C VAL A 77 0.38 -0.32 1.15
N ARG A 78 0.99 -1.49 1.14
CA ARG A 78 2.30 -1.73 1.77
C ARG A 78 3.41 -0.94 1.12
N GLU A 79 3.47 -0.91 -0.21
CA GLU A 79 4.48 -0.13 -0.94
C GLU A 79 4.34 1.36 -0.67
N CYS A 80 3.12 1.88 -0.74
CA CYS A 80 2.87 3.30 -0.46
C CYS A 80 3.13 3.65 1.01
N ALA A 81 2.73 2.81 1.96
CA ALA A 81 3.00 3.02 3.39
C ALA A 81 4.50 3.00 3.68
N THR A 82 5.22 2.05 3.12
CA THR A 82 6.67 1.93 3.26
C THR A 82 7.37 3.18 2.74
N ASN A 83 7.03 3.61 1.54
CA ASN A 83 7.59 4.80 0.92
C ASN A 83 7.22 6.09 1.68
N ALA A 84 6.00 6.19 2.16
CA ALA A 84 5.54 7.32 2.96
C ALA A 84 6.34 7.48 4.26
N VAL A 85 6.60 6.39 4.97
CA VAL A 85 7.42 6.41 6.18
C VAL A 85 8.88 6.75 5.87
N ARG A 86 9.45 6.10 4.85
CA ARG A 86 10.89 6.25 4.52
C ARG A 86 11.24 7.60 3.92
N HIS A 87 10.42 8.10 3.03
CA HIS A 87 10.77 9.26 2.19
C HIS A 87 10.02 10.53 2.57
N ALA A 88 8.83 10.42 3.15
CA ALA A 88 7.98 11.56 3.45
C ALA A 88 7.82 11.85 4.94
N GLY A 89 8.30 10.97 5.81
CA GLY A 89 8.08 11.10 7.25
C GLY A 89 6.59 11.13 7.62
N ALA A 90 5.76 10.45 6.85
CA ALA A 90 4.31 10.46 7.00
C ALA A 90 3.85 9.77 8.28
N THR A 91 2.73 10.21 8.82
CA THR A 91 2.04 9.59 9.95
C THR A 91 0.76 8.90 9.51
N LYS A 92 0.22 9.25 8.35
CA LYS A 92 -1.02 8.71 7.80
C LYS A 92 -0.90 8.39 6.32
N LEU A 93 -1.45 7.24 5.93
CA LEU A 93 -1.71 6.87 4.56
C LEU A 93 -3.22 6.90 4.34
N ASN A 94 -3.67 7.65 3.35
CA ASN A 94 -5.07 7.73 2.97
C ASN A 94 -5.29 6.92 1.70
N VAL A 95 -6.24 6.01 1.75
CA VAL A 95 -6.62 5.13 0.64
C VAL A 95 -8.08 5.37 0.31
N LYS A 96 -8.34 5.93 -0.87
CA LYS A 96 -9.70 6.20 -1.35
C LYS A 96 -10.05 5.23 -2.45
N CYS A 97 -11.14 4.48 -2.23
CA CYS A 97 -11.64 3.50 -3.17
C CYS A 97 -12.99 3.96 -3.72
N SER A 98 -13.17 3.87 -5.03
CA SER A 98 -14.42 4.23 -5.68
C SER A 98 -14.68 3.38 -6.92
N LYS A 99 -15.93 3.30 -7.34
CA LYS A 99 -16.36 2.64 -8.57
C LYS A 99 -16.98 3.68 -9.49
N SER A 100 -16.45 3.80 -10.69
CA SER A 100 -16.92 4.79 -11.66
C SER A 100 -16.53 4.38 -13.07
N GLY A 101 -17.43 4.60 -14.04
CA GLY A 101 -17.13 4.34 -15.45
C GLY A 101 -16.77 2.89 -15.77
N GLY A 102 -17.36 1.93 -15.07
CA GLY A 102 -17.06 0.51 -15.25
C GLY A 102 -15.68 0.10 -14.69
N ARG A 103 -15.07 0.93 -13.84
CA ARG A 103 -13.77 0.67 -13.24
C ARG A 103 -13.79 0.86 -11.73
N GLN A 104 -12.95 0.08 -11.06
CA GLN A 104 -12.56 0.29 -9.68
C GLN A 104 -11.37 1.25 -9.66
N TRP A 105 -11.43 2.26 -8.81
CA TRP A 105 -10.36 3.24 -8.61
C TRP A 105 -9.82 3.15 -7.18
N ILE A 106 -8.51 3.25 -7.04
CA ILE A 106 -7.82 3.28 -5.76
C ILE A 106 -6.80 4.42 -5.83
N ALA A 107 -6.95 5.41 -4.97
CA ALA A 107 -6.01 6.53 -4.85
C ALA A 107 -5.35 6.48 -3.48
N LEU A 108 -4.02 6.45 -3.45
CA LEU A 108 -3.21 6.38 -2.23
C LEU A 108 -2.37 7.64 -2.11
N SER A 109 -2.51 8.32 -0.99
CA SER A 109 -1.76 9.54 -0.66
C SER A 109 -1.35 9.52 0.81
N ASN A 110 -0.41 10.37 1.21
CA ASN A 110 0.05 10.46 2.59
C ASN A 110 0.10 11.92 3.07
N ASP A 111 0.21 12.10 4.38
CA ASP A 111 0.28 13.40 5.05
C ASP A 111 1.72 13.92 5.25
N GLY A 112 2.70 13.23 4.69
CA GLY A 112 4.10 13.60 4.82
C GLY A 112 4.54 14.73 3.89
N LYS A 113 5.84 14.91 3.81
CA LYS A 113 6.43 15.92 2.93
C LYS A 113 6.23 15.57 1.46
N ALA A 114 5.92 16.59 0.66
CA ALA A 114 5.87 16.43 -0.78
C ALA A 114 7.24 16.01 -1.34
N PRO A 115 7.29 15.22 -2.42
CA PRO A 115 8.55 14.88 -3.08
C PRO A 115 9.30 16.12 -3.53
N VAL A 116 10.62 16.13 -3.34
CA VAL A 116 11.49 17.24 -3.79
C VAL A 116 11.79 17.18 -5.28
N SER A 117 11.56 16.03 -5.89
CA SER A 117 11.71 15.79 -7.33
C SER A 117 10.64 14.79 -7.80
N ALA A 118 10.47 14.67 -9.11
CA ALA A 118 9.54 13.69 -9.65
C ALA A 118 9.89 12.27 -9.17
N VAL A 119 8.90 11.57 -8.64
CA VAL A 119 9.06 10.19 -8.20
C VAL A 119 9.18 9.29 -9.43
N THR A 120 10.26 8.55 -9.50
CA THR A 120 10.46 7.54 -10.55
C THR A 120 10.15 6.16 -10.00
N GLU A 121 9.57 5.32 -10.83
CA GLU A 121 9.33 3.93 -10.45
C GLU A 121 10.67 3.21 -10.28
N GLY A 122 10.80 2.49 -9.17
CA GLY A 122 11.95 1.64 -8.89
C GLY A 122 11.55 0.56 -7.91
N GLY A 123 12.19 -0.60 -7.96
CA GLY A 123 11.96 -1.68 -7.01
C GLY A 123 10.49 -2.06 -6.85
N GLY A 124 9.91 -1.77 -5.70
CA GLY A 124 8.55 -2.14 -5.35
C GLY A 124 7.47 -1.50 -6.21
N LEU A 125 7.63 -0.23 -6.58
CA LEU A 125 6.66 0.47 -7.44
C LEU A 125 6.67 -0.10 -8.87
N SER A 126 7.83 -0.42 -9.41
CA SER A 126 7.94 -1.06 -10.72
C SER A 126 7.29 -2.44 -10.73
N SER A 127 7.55 -3.25 -9.72
CA SER A 127 6.93 -4.56 -9.56
C SER A 127 5.41 -4.48 -9.40
N LEU A 128 4.94 -3.50 -8.65
CA LEU A 128 3.50 -3.25 -8.50
C LEU A 128 2.86 -2.85 -9.84
N HIS A 129 3.51 -1.97 -10.60
CA HIS A 129 3.03 -1.55 -11.91
C HIS A 129 2.86 -2.75 -12.86
N ASP A 130 3.86 -3.62 -12.92
CA ASP A 130 3.79 -4.83 -13.75
C ASP A 130 2.61 -5.74 -13.36
N ARG A 131 2.37 -5.91 -12.07
CA ARG A 131 1.23 -6.71 -11.56
C ARG A 131 -0.11 -6.08 -11.92
N VAL A 132 -0.21 -4.76 -11.79
CA VAL A 132 -1.43 -4.01 -12.15
C VAL A 132 -1.72 -4.17 -13.64
N GLU A 133 -0.73 -3.98 -14.51
CA GLU A 133 -0.90 -4.13 -15.96
C GLU A 133 -1.28 -5.55 -16.36
N LYS A 134 -0.64 -6.57 -15.78
CA LYS A 134 -0.99 -7.98 -16.02
C LYS A 134 -2.42 -8.34 -15.61
N SER A 135 -2.99 -7.59 -14.68
CA SER A 135 -4.39 -7.75 -14.26
C SER A 135 -5.38 -6.91 -15.10
N GLY A 136 -4.91 -6.28 -16.17
CA GLY A 136 -5.74 -5.42 -17.02
C GLY A 136 -5.99 -4.03 -16.45
N GLY A 137 -5.27 -3.66 -15.41
CA GLY A 137 -5.37 -2.36 -14.74
C GLY A 137 -4.41 -1.32 -15.28
N THR A 138 -4.51 -0.12 -14.73
CA THR A 138 -3.61 1.00 -14.99
C THR A 138 -3.07 1.56 -13.68
N MET A 139 -1.86 2.11 -13.72
CA MET A 139 -1.24 2.75 -12.57
C MET A 139 -0.58 4.05 -13.01
N SER A 140 -0.76 5.10 -12.23
CA SER A 140 -0.10 6.39 -12.44
C SER A 140 0.40 6.96 -11.12
N ILE A 141 1.48 7.74 -11.19
CA ILE A 141 2.08 8.43 -10.06
C ILE A 141 2.05 9.93 -10.32
N ASN A 142 1.47 10.68 -9.39
CA ASN A 142 1.56 12.12 -9.35
C ASN A 142 2.54 12.51 -8.24
N SER A 143 3.51 13.35 -8.57
CA SER A 143 4.52 13.80 -7.61
C SER A 143 4.22 15.18 -7.03
N TYR A 144 3.43 15.99 -7.71
CA TYR A 144 3.13 17.37 -7.35
C TYR A 144 1.63 17.64 -7.38
N PRO A 145 1.11 18.49 -6.48
CA PRO A 145 1.79 19.16 -5.37
C PRO A 145 2.14 18.24 -4.19
N PHE A 146 1.64 17.00 -4.19
CA PHE A 146 1.94 15.96 -3.21
C PHE A 146 1.93 14.59 -3.93
N PHE A 147 2.56 13.61 -3.30
CA PHE A 147 2.58 12.26 -3.84
C PHE A 147 1.18 11.63 -3.82
N GLU A 148 0.77 11.10 -4.96
CA GLU A 148 -0.44 10.30 -5.09
C GLU A 148 -0.20 9.17 -6.10
N LEU A 149 -0.55 7.96 -5.72
CA LEU A 149 -0.55 6.80 -6.61
C LEU A 149 -1.99 6.43 -6.90
N VAL A 150 -2.33 6.33 -8.19
CA VAL A 150 -3.68 5.97 -8.64
C VAL A 150 -3.64 4.68 -9.43
N ILE A 151 -4.44 3.71 -9.01
CA ILE A 151 -4.62 2.43 -9.68
C ILE A 151 -6.08 2.32 -10.12
N SER A 152 -6.32 1.77 -11.31
CA SER A 152 -7.67 1.40 -11.71
C SER A 152 -7.70 0.00 -12.31
N PHE A 153 -8.79 -0.69 -12.08
CA PHE A 153 -9.08 -2.01 -12.65
C PHE A 153 -10.44 -2.02 -13.32
N PRO A 154 -10.63 -2.80 -14.40
CA PRO A 154 -11.96 -3.03 -14.92
C PRO A 154 -12.80 -3.76 -13.86
N LEU A 155 -14.05 -3.33 -13.69
CA LEU A 155 -15.00 -4.08 -12.88
C LEU A 155 -15.26 -5.41 -13.59
N ASN A 156 -15.19 -6.52 -12.85
CA ASN A 156 -15.59 -7.81 -13.39
C ASN A 156 -17.05 -7.72 -13.82
N LYS A 157 -17.31 -7.85 -15.11
CA LYS A 157 -18.66 -8.09 -15.58
C LYS A 157 -19.07 -9.43 -15.01
N GLU A 158 -20.13 -9.42 -14.20
CA GLU A 158 -20.78 -10.68 -13.85
C GLU A 158 -21.02 -11.44 -15.15
N VAL A 159 -20.46 -12.65 -15.23
CA VAL A 159 -20.78 -13.53 -16.33
C VAL A 159 -22.22 -13.96 -16.11
N THR A 160 -23.14 -13.24 -16.70
CA THR A 160 -24.52 -13.69 -16.82
C THR A 160 -24.52 -14.86 -17.80
N LEU A 161 -24.59 -16.03 -17.19
CA LEU A 161 -24.93 -17.23 -17.94
C LEU A 161 -26.36 -17.17 -18.42
#